data_6359e4196e9079d4db57dcdcd01e8155
#
_entry.id   6359e4196e9079d4db57dcdcd01e8155
#
_cell.length_a   1.000
_cell.length_b   1.000
_cell.length_c   1.000
_cell.angle_alpha   90.00
_cell.angle_beta   90.00
_cell.angle_gamma   90.00
#
_symmetry.space_group_name_H-M   'P 1'
#
loop_
_entity.id
_entity.type
_entity.pdbx_description
1 polymer ?
#
loop_
_entity_poly.entity_id
_entity_poly.type
_entity_poly.pdbx_seq_one_letter_code
_entity_poly.pdbx_strand_id
1 'polypeptide(L)'
;MITFRWFGPRDPIPLGYIRQIPAVRGIVGALFDIPVGEPWPLDRIESLREEVERNGMALSVVESIPVHEDIKLGLSGRDRLIDNYCESVRNLGRAGVPVLCYNFMPVFDWTRTDLARRLDDESTALAYDDNALGKIDLSRGTADLPGWATAYTADALRKLLDAYRSVNAEKLWENFAFFLQRVVPVAAESGVRMALHPDDPPWSIFGLPRIITDGAALERVTTIVDEQANGITFCAGSLAADPKNDLPEIARCLGKKGRIHFAHCRNIKRTGNRSFQETPHPSEFGDVDMRAVLSALRQTGFSGPIRSDHGRMIWDEQGQPGYGLHDRALGAMYLHGLWEGIGGDPAHA
;
A
#
# COMPACT_ATOMS: atom_id res chain seq x y z
N MET A 1 -6.93 7.58 13.17
CA MET A 1 -6.88 8.82 12.33
C MET A 1 -7.18 8.47 10.89
N ILE A 2 -8.20 9.08 10.28
CA ILE A 2 -8.48 8.92 8.84
C ILE A 2 -7.49 9.74 8.04
N THR A 3 -6.90 9.11 7.03
CA THR A 3 -5.90 9.70 6.15
C THR A 3 -6.33 9.61 4.68
N PHE A 4 -5.70 10.43 3.85
CA PHE A 4 -5.99 10.48 2.42
C PHE A 4 -4.70 10.48 1.61
N ARG A 5 -4.66 9.72 0.51
CA ARG A 5 -3.52 9.69 -0.41
C ARG A 5 -3.48 10.94 -1.27
N TRP A 6 -2.32 11.59 -1.31
CA TRP A 6 -2.02 12.74 -2.17
C TRP A 6 -0.70 12.51 -2.94
N PHE A 7 -0.71 12.79 -4.23
CA PHE A 7 0.41 12.54 -5.14
C PHE A 7 1.32 13.76 -5.37
N GLY A 8 1.27 14.73 -4.47
CA GLY A 8 2.12 15.91 -4.54
C GLY A 8 1.53 17.03 -5.40
N PRO A 9 2.31 18.10 -5.66
CA PRO A 9 1.81 19.32 -6.31
C PRO A 9 1.23 19.13 -7.72
N ARG A 10 1.49 17.99 -8.36
CA ARG A 10 0.93 17.64 -9.68
C ARG A 10 -0.32 16.77 -9.59
N ASP A 11 -0.77 16.44 -8.38
CA ASP A 11 -2.05 15.73 -8.18
C ASP A 11 -3.19 16.64 -8.68
N PRO A 12 -4.12 16.14 -9.54
CA PRO A 12 -5.30 16.91 -9.94
C PRO A 12 -6.20 17.25 -8.74
N ILE A 13 -6.04 16.56 -7.61
CA ILE A 13 -6.78 16.81 -6.38
C ILE A 13 -5.91 17.67 -5.43
N PRO A 14 -6.25 18.97 -5.25
CA PRO A 14 -5.49 19.83 -4.36
C PRO A 14 -5.74 19.51 -2.88
N LEU A 15 -4.74 19.73 -2.03
CA LEU A 15 -4.86 19.57 -0.57
C LEU A 15 -6.03 20.35 0.02
N GLY A 16 -6.37 21.50 -0.56
CA GLY A 16 -7.54 22.30 -0.14
C GLY A 16 -8.86 21.57 -0.26
N TYR A 17 -9.03 20.67 -1.24
CA TYR A 17 -10.22 19.84 -1.37
C TYR A 17 -10.20 18.67 -0.36
N ILE A 18 -9.05 18.04 -0.19
CA ILE A 18 -8.89 16.96 0.78
C ILE A 18 -9.20 17.44 2.21
N ARG A 19 -8.76 18.65 2.55
CA ARG A 19 -9.06 19.29 3.85
C ARG A 19 -10.57 19.49 4.10
N GLN A 20 -11.37 19.58 3.05
CA GLN A 20 -12.83 19.74 3.17
C GLN A 20 -13.54 18.42 3.51
N ILE A 21 -12.85 17.29 3.49
CA ILE A 21 -13.41 16.01 3.95
C ILE A 21 -13.36 16.01 5.49
N PRO A 22 -14.50 16.08 6.21
CA PRO A 22 -14.50 16.35 7.65
C PRO A 22 -13.74 15.34 8.50
N ALA A 23 -13.66 14.07 8.07
CA ALA A 23 -12.96 13.01 8.79
C ALA A 23 -11.44 13.02 8.59
N VAL A 24 -10.92 13.60 7.50
CA VAL A 24 -9.51 13.52 7.16
C VAL A 24 -8.69 14.49 8.01
N ARG A 25 -7.65 13.95 8.65
CA ARG A 25 -6.69 14.70 9.49
C ARG A 25 -5.25 14.51 9.03
N GLY A 26 -4.98 13.46 8.26
CA GLY A 26 -3.63 13.12 7.83
C GLY A 26 -3.54 12.86 6.33
N ILE A 27 -2.34 13.07 5.81
CA ILE A 27 -1.98 12.79 4.44
C ILE A 27 -1.03 11.59 4.38
N VAL A 28 -1.25 10.77 3.37
CA VAL A 28 -0.32 9.74 2.89
C VAL A 28 0.35 10.30 1.65
N GLY A 29 1.64 10.60 1.73
CA GLY A 29 2.38 11.24 0.64
C GLY A 29 3.66 10.50 0.27
N ALA A 30 4.34 10.93 -0.79
CA ALA A 30 5.65 10.45 -1.20
C ALA A 30 6.40 11.48 -2.03
N LEU A 31 7.71 11.29 -2.20
CA LEU A 31 8.54 12.01 -3.17
C LEU A 31 8.65 11.15 -4.44
N PHE A 32 8.02 11.60 -5.52
CA PHE A 32 7.91 10.82 -6.76
C PHE A 32 9.04 11.09 -7.77
N ASP A 33 9.86 12.08 -7.51
CA ASP A 33 10.93 12.54 -8.39
C ASP A 33 12.34 12.12 -7.94
N ILE A 34 12.45 11.40 -6.82
CA ILE A 34 13.70 10.79 -6.37
C ILE A 34 13.87 9.44 -7.06
N PRO A 35 14.99 9.19 -7.76
CA PRO A 35 15.23 7.91 -8.39
C PRO A 35 15.26 6.75 -7.38
N VAL A 36 14.77 5.58 -7.78
CA VAL A 36 14.75 4.40 -6.93
C VAL A 36 16.17 3.99 -6.55
N GLY A 37 16.41 3.80 -5.26
CA GLY A 37 17.73 3.46 -4.71
C GLY A 37 18.57 4.67 -4.28
N GLU A 38 18.16 5.89 -4.58
CA GLU A 38 18.78 7.10 -4.05
C GLU A 38 18.19 7.48 -2.68
N PRO A 39 18.98 8.05 -1.76
CA PRO A 39 18.49 8.46 -0.46
C PRO A 39 17.56 9.67 -0.59
N TRP A 40 16.48 9.69 0.19
CA TRP A 40 15.57 10.84 0.25
C TRP A 40 16.17 11.95 1.11
N PRO A 41 16.45 13.14 0.56
CA PRO A 41 17.02 14.24 1.30
C PRO A 41 16.05 14.77 2.37
N LEU A 42 16.58 15.15 3.55
CA LEU A 42 15.78 15.64 4.67
C LEU A 42 14.95 16.88 4.29
N ASP A 43 15.56 17.85 3.64
CA ASP A 43 14.91 19.10 3.21
C ASP A 43 13.72 18.85 2.28
N ARG A 44 13.78 17.81 1.44
CA ARG A 44 12.68 17.44 0.55
C ARG A 44 11.51 16.83 1.32
N ILE A 45 11.79 16.00 2.34
CA ILE A 45 10.77 15.43 3.22
C ILE A 45 10.12 16.53 4.07
N GLU A 46 10.93 17.43 4.62
CA GLU A 46 10.46 18.59 5.37
C GLU A 46 9.58 19.50 4.52
N SER A 47 9.98 19.79 3.28
CA SER A 47 9.18 20.59 2.34
C SER A 47 7.81 19.96 2.06
N LEU A 48 7.75 18.63 1.87
CA LEU A 48 6.49 17.91 1.70
C LEU A 48 5.62 18.01 2.97
N ARG A 49 6.23 17.82 4.15
CA ARG A 49 5.52 17.93 5.44
C ARG A 49 4.96 19.33 5.63
N GLU A 50 5.77 20.36 5.44
CA GLU A 50 5.35 21.76 5.60
C GLU A 50 4.21 22.15 4.63
N GLU A 51 4.22 21.61 3.42
CA GLU A 51 3.13 21.84 2.47
C GLU A 51 1.81 21.25 2.97
N VAL A 52 1.86 20.04 3.53
CA VAL A 52 0.70 19.38 4.14
C VAL A 52 0.23 20.16 5.39
N GLU A 53 1.15 20.56 6.27
CA GLU A 53 0.86 21.29 7.51
C GLU A 53 0.26 22.67 7.25
N ARG A 54 0.73 23.38 6.23
CA ARG A 54 0.13 24.66 5.79
C ARG A 54 -1.33 24.52 5.36
N ASN A 55 -1.75 23.32 4.99
CA ASN A 55 -3.15 22.99 4.71
C ASN A 55 -3.91 22.44 5.92
N GLY A 56 -3.33 22.47 7.13
CA GLY A 56 -3.97 22.10 8.38
C GLY A 56 -4.11 20.58 8.59
N MET A 57 -3.29 19.78 7.92
CA MET A 57 -3.24 18.32 8.05
C MET A 57 -1.83 17.87 8.45
N ALA A 58 -1.67 16.62 8.89
CA ALA A 58 -0.37 16.04 9.23
C ALA A 58 0.12 15.09 8.11
N LEU A 59 1.41 15.10 7.78
CA LEU A 59 2.03 14.05 6.97
C LEU A 59 2.18 12.79 7.85
N SER A 60 1.19 11.93 7.83
CA SER A 60 1.07 10.80 8.76
C SER A 60 1.76 9.54 8.28
N VAL A 61 1.87 9.36 6.97
CA VAL A 61 2.48 8.17 6.33
C VAL A 61 3.23 8.60 5.08
N VAL A 62 4.42 8.08 4.92
CA VAL A 62 5.08 8.03 3.61
C VAL A 62 4.77 6.68 2.96
N GLU A 63 4.24 6.72 1.74
CA GLU A 63 3.93 5.53 0.96
C GLU A 63 4.23 5.82 -0.52
N SER A 64 5.36 5.35 -1.04
CA SER A 64 6.39 4.57 -0.38
C SER A 64 7.79 5.08 -0.77
N ILE A 65 8.80 4.67 -0.01
CA ILE A 65 10.16 4.64 -0.53
C ILE A 65 10.29 3.30 -1.26
N PRO A 66 10.50 3.29 -2.58
CA PRO A 66 10.59 2.04 -3.35
C PRO A 66 11.82 1.24 -2.97
N VAL A 67 11.65 -0.07 -2.75
CA VAL A 67 12.79 -0.99 -2.55
C VAL A 67 13.35 -1.39 -3.91
N HIS A 68 14.64 -1.10 -4.14
CA HIS A 68 15.30 -1.35 -5.41
C HIS A 68 15.33 -2.85 -5.77
N GLU A 69 15.20 -3.17 -7.06
CA GLU A 69 15.14 -4.56 -7.53
C GLU A 69 16.41 -5.36 -7.20
N ASP A 70 17.58 -4.73 -7.19
CA ASP A 70 18.83 -5.40 -6.80
C ASP A 70 18.82 -5.91 -5.36
N ILE A 71 18.08 -5.26 -4.47
CA ILE A 71 17.86 -5.73 -3.09
C ILE A 71 16.99 -6.98 -3.12
N LYS A 72 15.88 -6.96 -3.85
CA LYS A 72 14.95 -8.08 -3.98
C LYS A 72 15.60 -9.28 -4.69
N LEU A 73 16.45 -9.04 -5.66
CA LEU A 73 17.24 -10.05 -6.38
C LEU A 73 18.43 -10.58 -5.57
N GLY A 74 18.88 -9.86 -4.54
CA GLY A 74 20.06 -10.21 -3.75
C GLY A 74 21.38 -9.99 -4.47
N LEU A 75 21.46 -9.01 -5.37
CA LEU A 75 22.66 -8.72 -6.16
C LEU A 75 23.76 -8.04 -5.33
N SER A 76 24.99 -8.05 -5.83
CA SER A 76 26.18 -7.55 -5.12
C SER A 76 26.13 -6.07 -4.74
N GLY A 77 25.33 -5.26 -5.45
CA GLY A 77 25.14 -3.83 -5.17
C GLY A 77 24.14 -3.52 -4.03
N ARG A 78 23.46 -4.53 -3.49
CA ARG A 78 22.35 -4.37 -2.55
C ARG A 78 22.73 -3.66 -1.25
N ASP A 79 23.95 -3.85 -0.75
CA ASP A 79 24.38 -3.27 0.54
C ASP A 79 24.34 -1.75 0.49
N ARG A 80 24.91 -1.13 -0.54
CA ARG A 80 24.86 0.32 -0.76
C ARG A 80 23.42 0.82 -0.89
N LEU A 81 22.58 0.09 -1.60
CA LEU A 81 21.17 0.46 -1.79
C LEU A 81 20.36 0.37 -0.48
N ILE A 82 20.69 -0.61 0.38
CA ILE A 82 20.10 -0.72 1.71
C ILE A 82 20.60 0.41 2.61
N ASP A 83 21.88 0.80 2.54
CA ASP A 83 22.43 1.93 3.29
C ASP A 83 21.72 3.25 2.87
N ASN A 84 21.47 3.47 1.59
CA ASN A 84 20.69 4.60 1.08
C ASN A 84 19.23 4.56 1.57
N TYR A 85 18.63 3.37 1.64
CA TYR A 85 17.30 3.19 2.21
C TYR A 85 17.27 3.53 3.70
N CYS A 86 18.28 3.09 4.45
CA CYS A 86 18.46 3.42 5.87
C CYS A 86 18.62 4.93 6.09
N GLU A 87 19.36 5.62 5.21
CA GLU A 87 19.48 7.08 5.28
C GLU A 87 18.13 7.77 5.08
N SER A 88 17.33 7.30 4.12
CA SER A 88 15.97 7.78 3.91
C SER A 88 15.09 7.57 5.15
N VAL A 89 15.19 6.42 5.81
CA VAL A 89 14.46 6.13 7.05
C VAL A 89 14.87 7.06 8.19
N ARG A 90 16.18 7.33 8.36
CA ARG A 90 16.67 8.31 9.35
C ARG A 90 16.11 9.71 9.06
N ASN A 91 16.06 10.09 7.80
CA ASN A 91 15.54 11.41 7.40
C ASN A 91 14.02 11.50 7.61
N LEU A 92 13.24 10.41 7.42
CA LEU A 92 11.84 10.37 7.82
C LEU A 92 11.67 10.60 9.34
N GLY A 93 12.49 9.92 10.16
CA GLY A 93 12.46 10.10 11.62
C GLY A 93 12.80 11.53 12.02
N ARG A 94 13.85 12.13 11.46
CA ARG A 94 14.22 13.55 11.68
C ARG A 94 13.11 14.50 11.28
N ALA A 95 12.44 14.23 10.18
CA ALA A 95 11.29 15.02 9.71
C ALA A 95 10.00 14.75 10.53
N GLY A 96 10.01 13.82 11.50
CA GLY A 96 8.86 13.51 12.33
C GLY A 96 7.76 12.72 11.62
N VAL A 97 8.07 12.02 10.52
CA VAL A 97 7.11 11.15 9.83
C VAL A 97 7.05 9.79 10.53
N PRO A 98 5.91 9.41 11.14
CA PRO A 98 5.88 8.27 12.05
C PRO A 98 5.77 6.90 11.37
N VAL A 99 5.28 6.84 10.13
CA VAL A 99 4.99 5.57 9.44
C VAL A 99 5.55 5.58 8.02
N LEU A 100 6.27 4.52 7.66
CA LEU A 100 6.73 4.21 6.32
C LEU A 100 6.02 2.95 5.81
N CYS A 101 5.02 3.13 4.93
CA CYS A 101 4.43 2.04 4.17
C CYS A 101 5.33 1.70 2.98
N TYR A 102 5.64 0.42 2.79
CA TYR A 102 6.47 -0.07 1.71
C TYR A 102 6.02 -1.45 1.27
N ASN A 103 6.48 -1.92 0.13
CA ASN A 103 6.26 -3.28 -0.34
C ASN A 103 7.57 -3.95 -0.79
N PHE A 104 7.53 -5.27 -0.99
CA PHE A 104 8.67 -6.06 -1.48
C PHE A 104 8.30 -6.86 -2.73
N MET A 105 7.33 -6.37 -3.49
CA MET A 105 6.81 -6.99 -4.71
C MET A 105 7.85 -6.96 -5.83
N PRO A 106 8.21 -8.11 -6.44
CA PRO A 106 9.10 -8.13 -7.60
C PRO A 106 8.51 -7.41 -8.81
N VAL A 107 9.25 -6.50 -9.40
CA VAL A 107 9.01 -5.80 -10.67
C VAL A 107 7.75 -4.94 -10.67
N PHE A 108 6.60 -5.56 -10.45
CA PHE A 108 5.29 -4.92 -10.46
C PHE A 108 4.79 -4.73 -9.05
N ASP A 109 4.39 -3.50 -8.73
CA ASP A 109 3.65 -3.16 -7.54
C ASP A 109 2.22 -3.72 -7.62
N TRP A 110 1.21 -3.06 -7.07
CA TRP A 110 -0.17 -3.49 -7.28
C TRP A 110 -0.50 -3.55 -8.79
N THR A 111 -1.18 -4.60 -9.21
CA THR A 111 -1.43 -4.87 -10.62
C THR A 111 -2.93 -4.97 -10.89
N ARG A 112 -3.39 -4.29 -11.95
CA ARG A 112 -4.76 -4.38 -12.48
C ARG A 112 -4.71 -4.68 -13.97
N THR A 113 -5.76 -5.33 -14.48
CA THR A 113 -5.92 -5.63 -15.90
C THR A 113 -6.91 -4.68 -16.59
N ASP A 114 -7.68 -3.94 -15.79
CA ASP A 114 -8.65 -2.96 -16.26
C ASP A 114 -8.69 -1.80 -15.25
N LEU A 115 -8.37 -0.60 -15.69
CA LEU A 115 -8.38 0.60 -14.85
C LEU A 115 -9.72 1.35 -14.85
N ALA A 116 -10.65 0.95 -15.70
CA ALA A 116 -11.91 1.64 -15.89
C ALA A 116 -13.08 0.66 -16.16
N ARG A 117 -13.10 -0.48 -15.43
CA ARG A 117 -14.19 -1.44 -15.49
C ARG A 117 -15.51 -0.73 -15.17
N ARG A 118 -16.41 -0.69 -16.15
CA ARG A 118 -17.74 -0.10 -15.95
C ARG A 118 -18.59 -1.00 -15.04
N LEU A 119 -19.19 -0.40 -14.03
CA LEU A 119 -20.12 -1.02 -13.11
C LEU A 119 -21.57 -0.75 -13.52
N ASP A 120 -22.53 -1.43 -12.89
CA ASP A 120 -23.96 -1.33 -13.23
C ASP A 120 -24.53 0.09 -13.01
N ASP A 121 -23.94 0.87 -12.11
CA ASP A 121 -24.29 2.26 -11.82
C ASP A 121 -23.57 3.27 -12.73
N GLU A 122 -22.93 2.79 -13.80
CA GLU A 122 -22.18 3.55 -14.79
C GLU A 122 -20.86 4.16 -14.28
N SER A 123 -20.52 4.03 -13.00
CA SER A 123 -19.20 4.38 -12.49
C SER A 123 -18.13 3.43 -13.04
N THR A 124 -16.86 3.80 -12.87
CA THR A 124 -15.75 2.90 -13.22
C THR A 124 -14.90 2.56 -12.01
N ALA A 125 -14.38 1.33 -11.98
CA ALA A 125 -13.53 0.82 -10.92
C ALA A 125 -12.32 0.07 -11.47
N LEU A 126 -11.31 -0.07 -10.63
CA LEU A 126 -10.17 -0.92 -10.92
C LEU A 126 -10.59 -2.40 -10.85
N ALA A 127 -10.11 -3.21 -11.79
CA ALA A 127 -10.37 -4.64 -11.80
C ALA A 127 -9.14 -5.46 -12.20
N TYR A 128 -9.09 -6.69 -11.70
CA TYR A 128 -8.09 -7.68 -12.05
C TYR A 128 -8.77 -8.96 -12.53
N ASP A 129 -8.29 -9.50 -13.65
CA ASP A 129 -8.70 -10.78 -14.22
C ASP A 129 -7.46 -11.57 -14.65
N ASP A 130 -7.24 -12.73 -14.03
CA ASP A 130 -6.07 -13.58 -14.29
C ASP A 130 -6.03 -14.05 -15.75
N ASN A 131 -7.19 -14.29 -16.37
CA ASN A 131 -7.27 -14.66 -17.79
C ASN A 131 -6.88 -13.50 -18.73
N ALA A 132 -7.19 -12.26 -18.34
CA ALA A 132 -6.77 -11.08 -19.09
C ALA A 132 -5.28 -10.83 -18.93
N LEU A 133 -4.74 -11.03 -17.72
CA LEU A 133 -3.30 -10.93 -17.46
C LEU A 133 -2.49 -11.85 -18.38
N GLY A 134 -2.92 -13.10 -18.56
CA GLY A 134 -2.25 -14.07 -19.41
C GLY A 134 -2.17 -13.70 -20.89
N LYS A 135 -2.94 -12.70 -21.34
CA LYS A 135 -2.96 -12.19 -22.73
C LYS A 135 -2.05 -10.98 -22.95
N ILE A 136 -1.49 -10.41 -21.86
CA ILE A 136 -0.63 -9.24 -21.94
C ILE A 136 0.73 -9.63 -22.50
N ASP A 137 1.14 -8.98 -23.57
CA ASP A 137 2.44 -9.20 -24.22
C ASP A 137 3.48 -8.25 -23.63
N LEU A 138 4.28 -8.77 -22.69
CA LEU A 138 5.38 -8.04 -22.05
C LEU A 138 6.56 -7.75 -23.00
N SER A 139 6.61 -8.33 -24.20
CA SER A 139 7.69 -8.05 -25.15
C SER A 139 7.70 -6.60 -25.65
N ARG A 140 6.57 -5.91 -25.50
CA ARG A 140 6.39 -4.50 -25.85
C ARG A 140 6.75 -3.53 -24.68
N GLY A 141 7.20 -4.07 -23.56
CA GLY A 141 7.44 -3.32 -22.34
C GLY A 141 6.18 -3.21 -21.48
N THR A 142 6.13 -2.21 -20.60
CA THR A 142 5.01 -1.99 -19.69
C THR A 142 3.94 -1.05 -20.24
N ALA A 143 4.07 -0.60 -21.50
CA ALA A 143 3.15 0.37 -22.09
C ALA A 143 1.69 -0.11 -22.17
N ASP A 144 1.48 -1.43 -22.22
CA ASP A 144 0.15 -2.05 -22.30
C ASP A 144 -0.35 -2.53 -20.91
N LEU A 145 0.45 -2.34 -19.84
CA LEU A 145 0.06 -2.70 -18.49
C LEU A 145 -0.63 -1.52 -17.81
N PRO A 146 -1.87 -1.69 -17.38
CA PRO A 146 -2.53 -0.71 -16.53
C PRO A 146 -1.83 -0.63 -15.15
N GLY A 147 -1.57 0.58 -14.67
CA GLY A 147 -1.01 0.83 -13.35
C GLY A 147 0.44 1.34 -13.36
N TRP A 148 1.15 1.15 -12.26
CA TRP A 148 2.50 1.70 -12.00
C TRP A 148 3.63 1.07 -12.84
N ALA A 149 3.33 0.03 -13.59
CA ALA A 149 4.28 -0.70 -14.41
C ALA A 149 4.85 0.09 -15.61
N THR A 150 4.46 1.34 -15.79
CA THR A 150 4.88 2.18 -16.92
C THR A 150 6.34 2.66 -16.83
N ALA A 151 7.07 2.30 -15.78
CA ALA A 151 8.43 2.79 -15.53
C ALA A 151 9.54 2.07 -16.31
N TYR A 152 9.26 0.91 -16.94
CA TYR A 152 10.30 0.11 -17.61
C TYR A 152 10.17 0.13 -19.13
N THR A 153 11.31 0.32 -19.82
CA THR A 153 11.41 0.03 -21.26
C THR A 153 11.31 -1.49 -21.49
N ALA A 154 10.95 -1.92 -22.70
CA ALA A 154 10.84 -3.34 -23.05
C ALA A 154 12.13 -4.11 -22.74
N ASP A 155 13.30 -3.54 -23.05
CA ASP A 155 14.60 -4.17 -22.79
C ASP A 155 14.94 -4.24 -21.30
N ALA A 156 14.64 -3.19 -20.54
CA ALA A 156 14.85 -3.18 -19.09
C ALA A 156 13.94 -4.20 -18.40
N LEU A 157 12.67 -4.25 -18.79
CA LEU A 157 11.71 -5.23 -18.28
C LEU A 157 12.15 -6.67 -18.57
N ARG A 158 12.54 -6.96 -19.82
CA ARG A 158 13.01 -8.30 -20.21
C ARG A 158 14.20 -8.74 -19.36
N LYS A 159 15.24 -7.88 -19.22
CA LYS A 159 16.41 -8.18 -18.39
C LYS A 159 16.03 -8.46 -16.94
N LEU A 160 15.10 -7.69 -16.41
CA LEU A 160 14.63 -7.84 -15.04
C LEU A 160 13.86 -9.15 -14.86
N LEU A 161 12.93 -9.47 -15.74
CA LEU A 161 12.20 -10.75 -15.73
C LEU A 161 13.14 -11.95 -15.89
N ASP A 162 14.16 -11.84 -16.74
CA ASP A 162 15.17 -12.89 -16.89
C ASP A 162 15.99 -13.08 -15.61
N ALA A 163 16.35 -12.01 -14.91
CA ALA A 163 17.04 -12.08 -13.62
C ALA A 163 16.19 -12.81 -12.55
N TYR A 164 14.88 -12.57 -12.55
CA TYR A 164 13.96 -13.23 -11.60
C TYR A 164 13.73 -14.72 -11.86
N ARG A 165 14.12 -15.29 -13.01
CA ARG A 165 14.01 -16.75 -13.28
C ARG A 165 14.77 -17.61 -12.28
N SER A 166 15.81 -17.06 -11.65
CA SER A 166 16.60 -17.74 -10.62
C SER A 166 16.11 -17.49 -9.20
N VAL A 167 15.07 -16.65 -9.00
CA VAL A 167 14.57 -16.24 -7.69
C VAL A 167 13.19 -16.88 -7.47
N ASN A 168 13.17 -17.96 -6.70
CA ASN A 168 11.92 -18.54 -6.20
C ASN A 168 11.44 -17.85 -4.92
N ALA A 169 10.32 -18.28 -4.37
CA ALA A 169 9.73 -17.71 -3.16
C ALA A 169 10.69 -17.74 -1.95
N GLU A 170 11.38 -18.86 -1.72
CA GLU A 170 12.31 -18.97 -0.58
C GLU A 170 13.51 -18.03 -0.76
N LYS A 171 14.05 -17.91 -1.97
CA LYS A 171 15.13 -16.96 -2.24
C LYS A 171 14.68 -15.51 -2.05
N LEU A 172 13.44 -15.19 -2.42
CA LEU A 172 12.87 -13.87 -2.17
C LEU A 172 12.70 -13.61 -0.67
N TRP A 173 12.27 -14.62 0.11
CA TRP A 173 12.22 -14.53 1.58
C TRP A 173 13.61 -14.33 2.21
N GLU A 174 14.66 -15.01 1.73
CA GLU A 174 16.03 -14.80 2.20
C GLU A 174 16.50 -13.34 1.95
N ASN A 175 16.25 -12.83 0.75
CA ASN A 175 16.62 -11.46 0.39
C ASN A 175 15.81 -10.44 1.19
N PHE A 176 14.54 -10.72 1.46
CA PHE A 176 13.70 -9.88 2.30
C PHE A 176 14.15 -9.90 3.77
N ALA A 177 14.50 -11.07 4.31
CA ALA A 177 15.03 -11.18 5.66
C ALA A 177 16.33 -10.38 5.81
N PHE A 178 17.23 -10.47 4.83
CA PHE A 178 18.47 -9.68 4.82
C PHE A 178 18.19 -8.16 4.83
N PHE A 179 17.23 -7.70 4.04
CA PHE A 179 16.78 -6.30 4.05
C PHE A 179 16.23 -5.88 5.40
N LEU A 180 15.31 -6.66 5.99
CA LEU A 180 14.70 -6.34 7.29
C LEU A 180 15.73 -6.27 8.41
N GLN A 181 16.68 -7.21 8.46
CA GLN A 181 17.74 -7.25 9.49
C GLN A 181 18.63 -5.99 9.48
N ARG A 182 18.73 -5.31 8.34
CA ARG A 182 19.52 -4.07 8.21
C ARG A 182 18.68 -2.82 8.45
N VAL A 183 17.43 -2.79 8.00
CA VAL A 183 16.61 -1.58 7.99
C VAL A 183 15.79 -1.42 9.27
N VAL A 184 15.26 -2.50 9.83
CA VAL A 184 14.38 -2.43 11.02
C VAL A 184 15.06 -1.83 12.23
N PRO A 185 16.33 -2.16 12.59
CA PRO A 185 17.00 -1.49 13.70
C PRO A 185 17.13 0.03 13.50
N VAL A 186 17.41 0.46 12.27
CA VAL A 186 17.50 1.89 11.94
C VAL A 186 16.13 2.57 12.07
N ALA A 187 15.06 1.90 11.66
CA ALA A 187 13.71 2.41 11.82
C ALA A 187 13.33 2.57 13.30
N ALA A 188 13.67 1.57 14.13
CA ALA A 188 13.44 1.62 15.57
C ALA A 188 14.19 2.80 16.24
N GLU A 189 15.49 2.96 15.94
CA GLU A 189 16.32 4.07 16.43
C GLU A 189 15.79 5.43 15.97
N SER A 190 15.18 5.49 14.78
CA SER A 190 14.64 6.73 14.19
C SER A 190 13.21 7.03 14.61
N GLY A 191 12.55 6.16 15.38
CA GLY A 191 11.15 6.30 15.78
C GLY A 191 10.16 6.12 14.60
N VAL A 192 10.58 5.46 13.52
CA VAL A 192 9.76 5.19 12.33
C VAL A 192 9.20 3.77 12.39
N ARG A 193 7.90 3.64 12.24
CA ARG A 193 7.22 2.34 12.12
C ARG A 193 7.16 1.92 10.67
N MET A 194 7.82 0.82 10.33
CA MET A 194 7.75 0.22 9.01
C MET A 194 6.45 -0.57 8.87
N ALA A 195 5.73 -0.38 7.78
CA ALA A 195 4.42 -0.97 7.51
C ALA A 195 4.45 -1.68 6.15
N LEU A 196 4.80 -2.97 6.15
CA LEU A 196 4.85 -3.75 4.91
C LEU A 196 3.45 -3.95 4.33
N HIS A 197 3.24 -3.54 3.10
CA HIS A 197 2.01 -3.79 2.35
C HIS A 197 1.98 -5.23 1.82
N PRO A 198 0.86 -5.98 1.97
CA PRO A 198 0.71 -7.30 1.37
C PRO A 198 0.73 -7.22 -0.16
N ASP A 199 1.06 -8.33 -0.81
CA ASP A 199 1.07 -8.41 -2.25
C ASP A 199 -0.32 -8.17 -2.85
N ASP A 200 -0.40 -7.46 -3.97
CA ASP A 200 -1.64 -7.13 -4.66
C ASP A 200 -1.50 -7.35 -6.19
N PRO A 201 -2.10 -8.42 -6.72
CA PRO A 201 -2.88 -9.45 -6.04
C PRO A 201 -2.02 -10.41 -5.18
N PRO A 202 -2.64 -11.15 -4.23
CA PRO A 202 -1.94 -12.04 -3.31
C PRO A 202 -1.62 -13.41 -3.94
N TRP A 203 -1.10 -13.43 -5.14
CA TRP A 203 -0.62 -14.62 -5.87
C TRP A 203 0.40 -14.21 -6.93
N SER A 204 1.21 -15.20 -7.35
CA SER A 204 2.24 -15.00 -8.38
C SER A 204 1.64 -14.55 -9.71
N ILE A 205 2.28 -13.54 -10.33
CA ILE A 205 1.93 -12.98 -11.63
C ILE A 205 3.14 -13.00 -12.55
N PHE A 206 2.95 -13.26 -13.84
CA PHE A 206 4.03 -13.33 -14.85
C PHE A 206 5.21 -14.23 -14.46
N GLY A 207 4.99 -15.26 -13.65
CA GLY A 207 6.04 -16.13 -13.13
C GLY A 207 6.88 -15.53 -12.00
N LEU A 208 6.57 -14.31 -11.55
CA LEU A 208 7.23 -13.67 -10.43
C LEU A 208 6.64 -14.16 -9.10
N PRO A 209 7.47 -14.48 -8.09
CA PRO A 209 6.96 -14.90 -6.80
C PRO A 209 6.29 -13.75 -6.06
N ARG A 210 5.18 -14.05 -5.37
CA ARG A 210 4.53 -13.18 -4.38
C ARG A 210 4.58 -13.92 -3.05
N ILE A 211 5.10 -13.29 -2.01
CA ILE A 211 5.41 -13.95 -0.74
C ILE A 211 4.62 -13.43 0.45
N ILE A 212 3.94 -12.29 0.31
CA ILE A 212 3.17 -11.65 1.38
C ILE A 212 1.67 -11.77 1.03
N THR A 213 1.15 -12.98 1.07
CA THR A 213 -0.15 -13.31 0.47
C THR A 213 -1.26 -13.64 1.47
N ASP A 214 -0.89 -13.90 2.73
CA ASP A 214 -1.82 -14.36 3.76
C ASP A 214 -1.37 -14.00 5.18
N GLY A 215 -2.19 -14.35 6.17
CA GLY A 215 -1.91 -14.09 7.58
C GLY A 215 -0.63 -14.74 8.09
N ALA A 216 -0.29 -15.95 7.63
CA ALA A 216 0.91 -16.67 8.04
C ALA A 216 2.18 -15.97 7.49
N ALA A 217 2.12 -15.50 6.24
CA ALA A 217 3.19 -14.71 5.65
C ALA A 217 3.40 -13.38 6.40
N LEU A 218 2.32 -12.68 6.74
CA LEU A 218 2.38 -11.45 7.52
C LEU A 218 2.95 -11.69 8.94
N GLU A 219 2.59 -12.80 9.57
CA GLU A 219 3.17 -13.18 10.86
C GLU A 219 4.67 -13.50 10.73
N ARG A 220 5.08 -14.26 9.70
CA ARG A 220 6.49 -14.53 9.39
C ARG A 220 7.30 -13.24 9.29
N VAL A 221 6.78 -12.21 8.61
CA VAL A 221 7.45 -10.89 8.52
C VAL A 221 7.79 -10.33 9.89
N THR A 222 6.83 -10.34 10.82
CA THR A 222 7.01 -9.74 12.15
C THR A 222 7.97 -10.55 13.04
N THR A 223 8.24 -11.80 12.69
CA THR A 223 9.17 -12.68 13.42
C THR A 223 10.60 -12.69 12.88
N ILE A 224 10.83 -12.26 11.63
CA ILE A 224 12.17 -12.16 11.04
C ILE A 224 13.07 -11.23 11.88
N VAL A 225 12.52 -10.08 12.27
CA VAL A 225 13.10 -9.16 13.24
C VAL A 225 12.00 -8.81 14.22
N ASP A 226 12.03 -9.37 15.41
CA ASP A 226 11.02 -9.17 16.46
C ASP A 226 11.21 -7.83 17.15
N GLU A 227 10.90 -6.75 16.45
CA GLU A 227 11.01 -5.36 16.88
C GLU A 227 9.69 -4.63 16.59
N GLN A 228 9.24 -3.78 17.51
CA GLN A 228 7.97 -3.05 17.35
C GLN A 228 7.92 -2.15 16.10
N ALA A 229 9.06 -1.68 15.65
CA ALA A 229 9.17 -0.94 14.39
C ALA A 229 8.89 -1.78 13.14
N ASN A 230 8.98 -3.12 13.22
CA ASN A 230 8.68 -4.05 12.15
C ASN A 230 7.21 -4.47 12.20
N GLY A 231 6.39 -3.96 11.31
CA GLY A 231 4.97 -4.29 11.24
C GLY A 231 4.44 -4.24 9.82
N ILE A 232 3.13 -4.23 9.72
CA ILE A 232 2.44 -4.37 8.45
C ILE A 232 1.45 -3.24 8.18
N THR A 233 1.16 -3.02 6.91
CA THR A 233 -0.05 -2.38 6.45
C THR A 233 -1.12 -3.45 6.29
N PHE A 234 -2.19 -3.36 7.06
CA PHE A 234 -3.35 -4.22 6.89
C PHE A 234 -4.16 -3.71 5.70
N CYS A 235 -4.05 -4.36 4.54
CA CYS A 235 -4.83 -4.01 3.35
C CYS A 235 -6.00 -4.97 3.17
N ALA A 236 -7.20 -4.52 3.52
CA ALA A 236 -8.40 -5.34 3.43
C ALA A 236 -8.67 -5.84 2.00
N GLY A 237 -8.55 -4.95 1.00
CA GLY A 237 -8.83 -5.31 -0.39
C GLY A 237 -7.82 -6.29 -0.98
N SER A 238 -6.51 -6.12 -0.72
CA SER A 238 -5.49 -7.05 -1.22
C SER A 238 -5.66 -8.45 -0.62
N LEU A 239 -5.83 -8.53 0.71
CA LEU A 239 -6.02 -9.81 1.40
C LEU A 239 -7.34 -10.49 1.03
N ALA A 240 -8.44 -9.73 0.87
CA ALA A 240 -9.75 -10.27 0.51
C ALA A 240 -9.79 -10.91 -0.88
N ALA A 241 -8.86 -10.60 -1.76
CA ALA A 241 -8.80 -11.18 -3.09
C ALA A 241 -8.62 -12.72 -3.03
N ASP A 242 -7.92 -13.25 -2.02
CA ASP A 242 -7.92 -14.68 -1.71
C ASP A 242 -8.99 -14.99 -0.64
N PRO A 243 -10.05 -15.77 -0.99
CA PRO A 243 -11.13 -16.11 -0.05
C PRO A 243 -10.68 -16.95 1.15
N LYS A 244 -9.46 -17.47 1.16
CA LYS A 244 -8.89 -18.20 2.30
C LYS A 244 -8.46 -17.30 3.45
N ASN A 245 -8.29 -16.02 3.20
CA ASN A 245 -7.87 -15.05 4.21
C ASN A 245 -9.07 -14.63 5.10
N ASP A 246 -9.03 -15.00 6.36
CA ASP A 246 -9.94 -14.47 7.39
C ASP A 246 -9.42 -13.10 7.87
N LEU A 247 -9.93 -12.04 7.29
CA LEU A 247 -9.46 -10.68 7.55
C LEU A 247 -9.61 -10.25 9.02
N PRO A 248 -10.78 -10.47 9.68
CA PRO A 248 -10.92 -10.17 11.11
C PRO A 248 -9.94 -10.96 11.98
N GLU A 249 -9.66 -12.22 11.66
CA GLU A 249 -8.70 -13.00 12.43
C GLU A 249 -7.26 -12.52 12.23
N ILE A 250 -6.85 -12.20 10.99
CA ILE A 250 -5.55 -11.59 10.69
C ILE A 250 -5.40 -10.27 11.47
N ALA A 251 -6.43 -9.42 11.45
CA ALA A 251 -6.43 -8.16 12.19
C ALA A 251 -6.31 -8.38 13.70
N ARG A 252 -7.02 -9.37 14.29
CA ARG A 252 -6.90 -9.70 15.71
C ARG A 252 -5.51 -10.24 16.08
N CYS A 253 -5.00 -11.17 15.27
CA CYS A 253 -3.72 -11.82 15.54
C CYS A 253 -2.56 -10.81 15.56
N LEU A 254 -2.41 -10.03 14.51
CA LEU A 254 -1.34 -9.04 14.37
C LEU A 254 -1.58 -7.77 15.20
N GLY A 255 -2.84 -7.38 15.35
CA GLY A 255 -3.21 -6.23 16.18
C GLY A 255 -2.90 -6.44 17.67
N LYS A 256 -3.19 -7.63 18.24
CA LYS A 256 -2.81 -7.98 19.63
C LYS A 256 -1.30 -7.89 19.87
N LYS A 257 -0.48 -8.12 18.85
CA LYS A 257 0.97 -7.99 18.89
C LYS A 257 1.44 -6.55 18.69
N GLY A 258 0.53 -5.60 18.39
CA GLY A 258 0.86 -4.21 18.05
C GLY A 258 1.57 -4.05 16.70
N ARG A 259 1.41 -5.02 15.77
CA ARG A 259 2.16 -5.07 14.51
C ARG A 259 1.41 -4.51 13.31
N ILE A 260 0.22 -3.96 13.49
CA ILE A 260 -0.49 -3.22 12.44
C ILE A 260 -0.17 -1.74 12.62
N HIS A 261 0.57 -1.17 11.69
CA HIS A 261 1.01 0.23 11.75
C HIS A 261 0.18 1.15 10.86
N PHE A 262 -0.49 0.59 9.85
CA PHE A 262 -1.34 1.30 8.90
C PHE A 262 -2.47 0.38 8.43
N ALA A 263 -3.63 0.93 8.07
CA ALA A 263 -4.74 0.17 7.54
C ALA A 263 -5.31 0.77 6.25
N HIS A 264 -5.46 -0.05 5.22
CA HIS A 264 -6.19 0.24 3.99
C HIS A 264 -7.53 -0.49 4.03
N CYS A 265 -8.60 0.27 3.99
CA CYS A 265 -9.96 -0.24 4.17
C CYS A 265 -10.78 -0.05 2.89
N ARG A 266 -10.30 -0.61 1.77
CA ARG A 266 -11.10 -0.70 0.55
C ARG A 266 -11.84 -2.02 0.47
N ASN A 267 -12.94 -2.04 -0.27
CA ASN A 267 -13.73 -3.22 -0.53
C ASN A 267 -13.50 -3.72 -1.96
N ILE A 268 -13.64 -5.02 -2.15
CA ILE A 268 -13.56 -5.68 -3.46
C ILE A 268 -14.67 -6.72 -3.55
N LYS A 269 -15.05 -7.07 -4.78
CA LYS A 269 -15.92 -8.21 -5.08
C LYS A 269 -15.18 -9.18 -5.97
N ARG A 270 -15.06 -10.43 -5.53
CA ARG A 270 -14.51 -11.52 -6.37
C ARG A 270 -15.47 -11.83 -7.49
N THR A 271 -14.96 -11.83 -8.71
CA THR A 271 -15.75 -12.07 -9.94
C THR A 271 -15.46 -13.42 -10.57
N GLY A 272 -14.48 -14.14 -10.04
CA GLY A 272 -14.08 -15.45 -10.51
C GLY A 272 -12.84 -15.98 -9.79
N ASN A 273 -12.29 -17.09 -10.26
CA ASN A 273 -11.02 -17.58 -9.74
C ASN A 273 -9.91 -16.60 -10.06
N ARG A 274 -9.20 -16.09 -9.02
CA ARG A 274 -8.18 -15.08 -9.14
C ARG A 274 -8.62 -13.85 -9.96
N SER A 275 -9.87 -13.42 -9.77
CA SER A 275 -10.42 -12.27 -10.45
C SER A 275 -11.29 -11.48 -9.49
N PHE A 276 -11.16 -10.15 -9.49
CA PHE A 276 -11.92 -9.27 -8.63
C PHE A 276 -12.06 -7.88 -9.26
N GLN A 277 -13.03 -7.15 -8.77
CA GLN A 277 -13.19 -5.72 -9.05
C GLN A 277 -13.30 -4.94 -7.72
N GLU A 278 -12.87 -3.70 -7.74
CA GLU A 278 -13.08 -2.80 -6.60
C GLU A 278 -14.52 -2.31 -6.58
N THR A 279 -15.04 -2.06 -5.39
CA THR A 279 -16.44 -1.71 -5.16
C THR A 279 -16.57 -0.51 -4.23
N PRO A 280 -17.79 0.04 -4.03
CA PRO A 280 -18.03 0.94 -2.92
C PRO A 280 -17.57 0.34 -1.59
N HIS A 281 -17.18 1.20 -0.65
CA HIS A 281 -16.60 0.79 0.64
C HIS A 281 -17.53 0.01 1.57
N PRO A 282 -18.87 0.28 1.64
CA PRO A 282 -19.74 -0.46 2.54
C PRO A 282 -19.78 -1.97 2.25
N SER A 283 -19.89 -2.76 3.32
CA SER A 283 -19.78 -4.23 3.27
C SER A 283 -20.75 -4.89 2.29
N GLU A 284 -21.95 -4.33 2.10
CA GLU A 284 -22.99 -4.89 1.23
C GLU A 284 -22.63 -4.92 -0.26
N PHE A 285 -21.64 -4.10 -0.69
CA PHE A 285 -21.27 -3.99 -2.10
C PHE A 285 -20.11 -4.90 -2.51
N GLY A 286 -19.44 -5.53 -1.55
CA GLY A 286 -18.29 -6.41 -1.84
C GLY A 286 -18.17 -7.58 -0.89
N ASP A 287 -16.99 -8.18 -0.85
CA ASP A 287 -16.70 -9.38 -0.08
C ASP A 287 -15.98 -9.11 1.25
N VAL A 288 -15.73 -7.83 1.57
CA VAL A 288 -15.12 -7.44 2.84
C VAL A 288 -16.21 -7.02 3.83
N ASP A 289 -16.35 -7.77 4.94
CA ASP A 289 -17.10 -7.29 6.10
C ASP A 289 -16.29 -6.19 6.82
N MET A 290 -16.48 -4.96 6.35
CA MET A 290 -15.75 -3.80 6.85
C MET A 290 -16.02 -3.54 8.34
N ARG A 291 -17.23 -3.84 8.81
CA ARG A 291 -17.59 -3.71 10.23
C ARG A 291 -16.81 -4.71 11.08
N ALA A 292 -16.72 -5.97 10.66
CA ALA A 292 -15.95 -6.98 11.38
C ALA A 292 -14.46 -6.66 11.40
N VAL A 293 -13.91 -6.16 10.28
CA VAL A 293 -12.51 -5.72 10.17
C VAL A 293 -12.22 -4.57 11.13
N LEU A 294 -12.99 -3.47 11.07
CA LEU A 294 -12.76 -2.33 11.95
C LEU A 294 -12.99 -2.67 13.43
N SER A 295 -13.97 -3.55 13.73
CA SER A 295 -14.19 -4.04 15.08
C SER A 295 -12.98 -4.85 15.60
N ALA A 296 -12.38 -5.69 14.76
CA ALA A 296 -11.18 -6.44 15.11
C ALA A 296 -9.98 -5.52 15.37
N LEU A 297 -9.74 -4.54 14.51
CA LEU A 297 -8.71 -3.52 14.70
C LEU A 297 -8.92 -2.78 16.03
N ARG A 298 -10.13 -2.28 16.28
CA ARG A 298 -10.44 -1.57 17.51
C ARG A 298 -10.22 -2.41 18.77
N GLN A 299 -10.69 -3.67 18.77
CA GLN A 299 -10.56 -4.58 19.91
C GLN A 299 -9.11 -4.86 20.30
N THR A 300 -8.17 -4.67 19.38
CA THR A 300 -6.74 -4.83 19.63
C THR A 300 -6.02 -3.56 20.05
N GLY A 301 -6.75 -2.45 20.19
CA GLY A 301 -6.17 -1.15 20.57
C GLY A 301 -5.47 -0.44 19.40
N PHE A 302 -5.76 -0.81 18.15
CA PHE A 302 -5.19 -0.14 16.99
C PHE A 302 -5.57 1.34 16.97
N SER A 303 -4.57 2.21 16.91
CA SER A 303 -4.70 3.67 16.87
C SER A 303 -3.96 4.31 15.69
N GLY A 304 -3.47 3.49 14.76
CA GLY A 304 -2.73 3.94 13.59
C GLY A 304 -3.60 4.66 12.55
N PRO A 305 -2.97 5.16 11.49
CA PRO A 305 -3.68 5.76 10.37
C PRO A 305 -4.53 4.72 9.63
N ILE A 306 -5.69 5.18 9.15
CA ILE A 306 -6.62 4.40 8.30
C ILE A 306 -6.89 5.23 7.04
N ARG A 307 -6.91 4.60 5.88
CA ARG A 307 -7.39 5.24 4.66
C ARG A 307 -8.40 4.38 3.91
N SER A 308 -9.28 5.04 3.15
CA SER A 308 -10.22 4.38 2.24
C SER A 308 -9.54 3.67 1.07
N ASP A 309 -8.25 3.94 0.84
CA ASP A 309 -7.40 3.39 -0.22
C ASP A 309 -7.88 3.81 -1.62
N HIS A 310 -8.23 2.87 -2.50
CA HIS A 310 -8.82 3.18 -3.79
C HIS A 310 -10.31 3.47 -3.69
N GLY A 311 -10.84 4.14 -4.70
CA GLY A 311 -12.27 4.36 -4.91
C GLY A 311 -12.63 4.21 -6.39
N ARG A 312 -13.93 4.20 -6.66
CA ARG A 312 -14.44 4.27 -8.02
C ARG A 312 -14.24 5.68 -8.58
N MET A 313 -14.27 5.82 -9.89
CA MET A 313 -14.43 7.12 -10.54
C MET A 313 -15.93 7.34 -10.74
N ILE A 314 -16.49 8.34 -10.07
CA ILE A 314 -17.91 8.68 -10.06
C ILE A 314 -18.11 10.14 -10.48
N TRP A 315 -19.31 10.46 -10.99
CA TRP A 315 -19.73 11.83 -11.31
C TRP A 315 -18.80 12.55 -12.29
N ASP A 316 -18.30 11.80 -13.29
CA ASP A 316 -17.42 12.30 -14.36
C ASP A 316 -16.14 13.00 -13.85
N GLU A 317 -15.70 12.66 -12.66
CA GLU A 317 -14.46 13.23 -12.12
C GLU A 317 -13.25 12.86 -12.97
N GLN A 318 -12.31 13.78 -13.07
CA GLN A 318 -11.03 13.57 -13.73
C GLN A 318 -9.95 13.30 -12.70
N GLY A 319 -9.12 12.31 -12.97
CA GLY A 319 -8.05 11.94 -12.05
C GLY A 319 -7.37 10.64 -12.42
N GLN A 320 -6.46 10.24 -11.58
CA GLN A 320 -5.79 8.95 -11.71
C GLN A 320 -6.80 7.84 -11.38
N PRO A 321 -6.94 6.79 -12.22
CA PRO A 321 -7.88 5.70 -11.97
C PRO A 321 -7.74 5.11 -10.56
N GLY A 322 -8.85 4.95 -9.87
CA GLY A 322 -8.87 4.50 -8.48
C GLY A 322 -8.53 5.56 -7.44
N TYR A 323 -8.08 6.73 -7.86
CA TYR A 323 -7.63 7.80 -6.96
C TYR A 323 -8.38 9.12 -7.14
N GLY A 324 -9.62 9.09 -7.62
CA GLY A 324 -10.52 10.23 -7.62
C GLY A 324 -10.81 10.77 -6.22
N LEU A 325 -11.33 11.99 -6.13
CA LEU A 325 -11.67 12.61 -4.85
C LEU A 325 -12.96 12.03 -4.25
N HIS A 326 -14.00 11.88 -5.08
CA HIS A 326 -15.37 11.77 -4.59
C HIS A 326 -15.63 10.45 -3.86
N ASP A 327 -15.39 9.31 -4.52
CA ASP A 327 -15.69 8.00 -3.89
C ASP A 327 -14.74 7.71 -2.71
N ARG A 328 -13.47 8.15 -2.78
CA ARG A 328 -12.55 8.06 -1.65
C ARG A 328 -12.99 8.93 -0.47
N ALA A 329 -13.59 10.09 -0.72
CA ALA A 329 -14.16 10.94 0.32
C ALA A 329 -15.39 10.30 0.96
N LEU A 330 -16.28 9.71 0.14
CA LEU A 330 -17.40 8.91 0.65
C LEU A 330 -16.91 7.75 1.51
N GLY A 331 -15.87 7.03 1.04
CA GLY A 331 -15.22 5.96 1.78
C GLY A 331 -14.62 6.42 3.10
N ALA A 332 -13.92 7.55 3.12
CA ALA A 332 -13.36 8.14 4.34
C ALA A 332 -14.46 8.47 5.38
N MET A 333 -15.57 9.06 4.94
CA MET A 333 -16.69 9.37 5.80
C MET A 333 -17.42 8.11 6.28
N TYR A 334 -17.56 7.09 5.43
CA TYR A 334 -18.12 5.80 5.83
C TYR A 334 -17.27 5.14 6.92
N LEU A 335 -15.95 5.08 6.75
CA LEU A 335 -15.04 4.49 7.73
C LEU A 335 -15.06 5.25 9.05
N HIS A 336 -15.12 6.56 9.01
CA HIS A 336 -15.26 7.41 10.20
C HIS A 336 -16.57 7.11 10.95
N GLY A 337 -17.70 7.14 10.26
CA GLY A 337 -18.99 6.86 10.89
C GLY A 337 -19.10 5.41 11.40
N LEU A 338 -18.51 4.46 10.69
CA LEU A 338 -18.46 3.06 11.14
C LEU A 338 -17.58 2.90 12.38
N TRP A 339 -16.41 3.57 12.44
CA TRP A 339 -15.55 3.59 13.63
C TRP A 339 -16.25 4.15 14.84
N GLU A 340 -16.93 5.29 14.70
CA GLU A 340 -17.76 5.89 15.75
C GLU A 340 -18.88 4.93 16.17
N GLY A 341 -19.61 4.35 15.21
CA GLY A 341 -20.74 3.44 15.46
C GLY A 341 -20.37 2.14 16.18
N ILE A 342 -19.10 1.68 16.08
CA ILE A 342 -18.60 0.56 16.89
C ILE A 342 -18.01 1.01 18.24
N GLY A 343 -18.19 2.27 18.62
CA GLY A 343 -17.73 2.87 19.87
C GLY A 343 -16.24 3.25 19.87
N GLY A 344 -15.64 3.50 18.71
CA GLY A 344 -14.33 4.10 18.58
C GLY A 344 -14.35 5.58 18.95
N ASP A 345 -13.24 6.11 19.44
CA ASP A 345 -13.11 7.55 19.68
C ASP A 345 -13.00 8.28 18.31
N PRO A 346 -13.92 9.20 17.99
CA PRO A 346 -13.88 9.96 16.74
C PRO A 346 -12.60 10.79 16.57
N ALA A 347 -11.95 11.20 17.65
CA ALA A 347 -10.67 11.91 17.61
C ALA A 347 -9.51 11.02 17.15
N HIS A 348 -9.69 9.69 17.23
CA HIS A 348 -8.73 8.67 16.79
C HIS A 348 -9.19 7.94 15.50
N ALA A 349 -10.35 8.33 14.96
CA ALA A 349 -10.85 7.79 13.69
C ALA A 349 -10.15 8.46 12.52
#